data_93511e41a41fe3314da742fa6fa66d70
#
_entry.id   93511e41a41fe3314da742fa6fa66d70
#
_cell.length_a   1.000
_cell.length_b   1.000
_cell.length_c   1.000
_cell.angle_alpha   90.00
_cell.angle_beta   90.00
_cell.angle_gamma   90.00
#
_symmetry.space_group_name_H-M   'P 1'
#
loop_
_entity.id
_entity.type
_entity.pdbx_description
1 polymer ?
#
loop_
_entity_poly.entity_id
_entity_poly.type
_entity_poly.pdbx_seq_one_letter_code
_entity_poly.pdbx_strand_id
1 'polypeptide(L)'
;MNAVSAEVEALVYKELASANERFPQFHSEHEGWAIITEEAEELREECDSIEMAMEQLWHRIRDGIPTSLQVALVGQYAEAAACEAIQVAAMARKYIDMLERMNE
;
A
#
# COMPACT_ATOMS: atom_id res chain seq x y z
N MET A 1 2.21 8.06 14.83
CA MET A 1 1.79 6.96 15.73
C MET A 1 2.22 5.64 15.11
N ASN A 2 3.17 4.97 15.75
CA ASN A 2 3.83 3.79 15.18
C ASN A 2 3.73 2.56 16.10
N ALA A 3 2.64 2.46 16.85
CA ALA A 3 2.43 1.35 17.78
C ALA A 3 2.50 -0.03 17.11
N VAL A 4 2.22 -0.10 15.80
CA VAL A 4 2.19 -1.35 15.02
C VAL A 4 3.36 -1.47 14.04
N SER A 5 4.42 -0.67 14.18
CA SER A 5 5.50 -0.66 13.18
C SER A 5 6.21 -2.01 13.06
N ALA A 6 6.40 -2.72 14.16
CA ALA A 6 7.04 -4.04 14.12
C ALA A 6 6.19 -5.07 13.37
N GLU A 7 4.88 -5.03 13.58
CA GLU A 7 3.94 -5.91 12.89
C GLU A 7 3.87 -5.56 11.40
N VAL A 8 3.88 -4.27 11.05
CA VAL A 8 3.90 -3.84 9.65
C VAL A 8 5.18 -4.33 8.98
N GLU A 9 6.34 -4.20 9.62
CA GLU A 9 7.61 -4.71 9.09
C GLU A 9 7.52 -6.22 8.83
N ALA A 10 6.97 -6.98 9.77
CA ALA A 10 6.79 -8.42 9.62
C ALA A 10 5.89 -8.74 8.41
N LEU A 11 4.83 -7.97 8.20
CA LEU A 11 3.94 -8.14 7.05
C LEU A 11 4.64 -7.82 5.74
N VAL A 12 5.53 -6.84 5.71
CA VAL A 12 6.34 -6.52 4.53
C VAL A 12 7.21 -7.72 4.14
N TYR A 13 7.88 -8.35 5.10
CA TYR A 13 8.70 -9.53 4.83
C TYR A 13 7.86 -10.73 4.39
N LYS A 14 6.67 -10.89 4.95
CA LYS A 14 5.74 -11.93 4.54
C LYS A 14 5.31 -11.75 3.09
N GLU A 15 4.96 -10.52 2.71
CA GLU A 15 4.57 -10.19 1.34
C GLU A 15 5.75 -10.40 0.38
N LEU A 16 6.95 -10.00 0.77
CA LEU A 16 8.16 -10.21 -0.02
C LEU A 16 8.40 -11.70 -0.28
N ALA A 17 8.30 -12.53 0.76
CA ALA A 17 8.46 -13.98 0.61
C ALA A 17 7.43 -14.57 -0.35
N SER A 18 6.16 -14.15 -0.25
CA SER A 18 5.09 -14.59 -1.15
C SER A 18 5.37 -14.20 -2.60
N ALA A 19 5.80 -12.95 -2.83
CA ALA A 19 6.12 -12.48 -4.17
C ALA A 19 7.30 -13.25 -4.77
N ASN A 20 8.32 -13.52 -3.97
CA ASN A 20 9.51 -14.25 -4.42
C ASN A 20 9.23 -15.72 -4.77
N GLU A 21 8.21 -16.31 -4.16
CA GLU A 21 7.78 -17.66 -4.52
C GLU A 21 7.11 -17.70 -5.89
N ARG A 22 6.42 -16.62 -6.27
CA ARG A 22 5.62 -16.57 -7.50
C ARG A 22 6.35 -15.96 -8.68
N PHE A 23 7.31 -15.08 -8.43
CA PHE A 23 7.98 -14.31 -9.47
C PHE A 23 9.49 -14.31 -9.27
N PRO A 24 10.29 -14.32 -10.34
CA PRO A 24 11.73 -14.22 -10.22
C PRO A 24 12.14 -12.83 -9.75
N GLN A 25 13.41 -12.69 -9.38
CA GLN A 25 13.99 -11.38 -9.05
C GLN A 25 13.92 -10.45 -10.27
N PHE A 26 13.88 -9.14 -10.02
CA PHE A 26 13.93 -8.15 -11.09
C PHE A 26 15.22 -8.32 -11.90
N HIS A 27 15.09 -8.19 -13.21
CA HIS A 27 16.20 -8.33 -14.15
C HIS A 27 16.97 -7.02 -14.34
N SER A 28 16.37 -5.89 -13.96
CA SER A 28 16.96 -4.56 -14.14
C SER A 28 16.33 -3.56 -13.21
N GLU A 29 16.99 -2.42 -13.05
CA GLU A 29 16.44 -1.30 -12.28
C GLU A 29 15.18 -0.75 -12.94
N HIS A 30 15.09 -0.76 -14.26
CA HIS A 30 13.90 -0.35 -15.00
C HIS A 30 12.69 -1.23 -14.65
N GLU A 31 12.89 -2.55 -14.63
CA GLU A 31 11.82 -3.48 -14.27
C GLU A 31 11.35 -3.25 -12.83
N GLY A 32 12.30 -3.11 -11.89
CA GLY A 32 11.98 -2.83 -10.50
C GLY A 32 11.21 -1.53 -10.35
N TRP A 33 11.67 -0.48 -11.02
CA TRP A 33 10.98 0.83 -11.01
C TRP A 33 9.54 0.71 -11.54
N ALA A 34 9.35 -0.02 -12.63
CA ALA A 34 8.02 -0.18 -13.23
C ALA A 34 7.05 -0.90 -12.28
N ILE A 35 7.51 -1.96 -11.62
CA ILE A 35 6.68 -2.71 -10.68
C ILE A 35 6.35 -1.86 -9.45
N ILE A 36 7.33 -1.15 -8.89
CA ILE A 36 7.10 -0.27 -7.74
C ILE A 36 6.13 0.86 -8.13
N THR A 37 6.25 1.41 -9.34
CA THR A 37 5.35 2.44 -9.82
C THR A 37 3.91 1.95 -9.89
N GLU A 38 3.68 0.73 -10.41
CA GLU A 38 2.37 0.10 -10.44
C GLU A 38 1.75 -0.01 -9.05
N GLU A 39 2.52 -0.52 -8.09
CA GLU A 39 2.05 -0.67 -6.72
C GLU A 39 1.77 0.68 -6.06
N ALA A 40 2.60 1.69 -6.33
CA ALA A 40 2.40 3.04 -5.81
C ALA A 40 1.13 3.69 -6.38
N GLU A 41 0.82 3.43 -7.65
CA GLU A 41 -0.41 3.91 -8.28
C GLU A 41 -1.64 3.29 -7.63
N GLU A 42 -1.60 1.99 -7.33
CA GLU A 42 -2.68 1.29 -6.63
C GLU A 42 -2.90 1.87 -5.23
N LEU A 43 -1.81 2.18 -4.52
CA LEU A 43 -1.89 2.85 -3.23
C LEU A 43 -2.55 4.23 -3.36
N ARG A 44 -2.17 5.00 -4.37
CA ARG A 44 -2.74 6.32 -4.61
C ARG A 44 -4.25 6.24 -4.85
N GLU A 45 -4.71 5.25 -5.61
CA GLU A 45 -6.14 5.05 -5.88
C GLU A 45 -6.92 4.86 -4.57
N GLU A 46 -6.37 4.08 -3.63
CA GLU A 46 -7.01 3.88 -2.34
C GLU A 46 -7.02 5.17 -1.50
N CYS A 47 -5.94 5.94 -1.56
CA CYS A 47 -5.87 7.24 -0.87
C CYS A 47 -6.89 8.22 -1.43
N ASP A 48 -7.07 8.25 -2.75
CA ASP A 48 -8.09 9.08 -3.41
C ASP A 48 -9.49 8.69 -2.95
N SER A 49 -9.74 7.40 -2.79
CA SER A 49 -11.03 6.89 -2.28
C SER A 49 -11.29 7.35 -0.85
N ILE A 50 -10.26 7.37 0.00
CA ILE A 50 -10.36 7.91 1.36
C ILE A 50 -10.77 9.38 1.32
N GLU A 51 -10.12 10.18 0.48
CA GLU A 51 -10.43 11.60 0.36
C GLU A 51 -11.87 11.84 -0.09
N MET A 52 -12.34 11.08 -1.06
CA MET A 52 -13.74 11.16 -1.53
C MET A 52 -14.72 10.81 -0.42
N ALA A 53 -14.45 9.74 0.32
CA ALA A 53 -15.31 9.33 1.43
C ALA A 53 -15.33 10.37 2.54
N MET A 54 -14.20 11.01 2.83
CA MET A 54 -14.10 12.09 3.81
C MET A 54 -14.90 13.32 3.38
N GLU A 55 -14.86 13.67 2.12
CA GLU A 55 -15.65 14.78 1.58
C GLU A 55 -17.16 14.50 1.71
N GLN A 56 -17.58 13.29 1.36
CA GLN A 56 -18.98 12.89 1.51
C GLN A 56 -19.39 12.88 3.00
N LEU A 57 -18.51 12.44 3.88
CA LEU A 57 -18.75 12.46 5.32
C LEU A 57 -19.00 13.90 5.80
N TRP A 58 -18.16 14.84 5.40
CA TRP A 58 -18.32 16.24 5.76
C TRP A 58 -19.67 16.80 5.31
N HIS A 59 -20.06 16.55 4.06
CA HIS A 59 -21.36 17.01 3.54
C HIS A 59 -22.53 16.45 4.32
N ARG A 60 -22.48 15.18 4.72
CA ARG A 60 -23.52 14.56 5.52
C ARG A 60 -23.59 15.14 6.94
N ILE A 61 -22.45 15.39 7.57
CA ILE A 61 -22.39 16.04 8.88
C ILE A 61 -23.07 17.41 8.79
N ARG A 62 -22.70 18.20 7.81
CA ARG A 62 -23.26 19.54 7.61
C ARG A 62 -24.78 19.50 7.39
N ASP A 63 -25.26 18.53 6.65
CA ASP A 63 -26.68 18.43 6.28
C ASP A 63 -27.51 17.61 7.28
N GLY A 64 -26.91 17.14 8.37
CA GLY A 64 -27.61 16.36 9.37
C GLY A 64 -28.06 14.97 8.93
N ILE A 65 -27.39 14.40 7.91
CA ILE A 65 -27.69 13.07 7.39
C ILE A 65 -26.82 12.02 8.12
N PRO A 66 -27.33 10.79 8.34
CA PRO A 66 -26.55 9.75 8.99
C PRO A 66 -25.21 9.50 8.28
N THR A 67 -24.15 9.22 9.08
CA THR A 67 -22.76 9.18 8.61
C THR A 67 -22.09 7.81 8.73
N SER A 68 -22.77 6.83 9.30
CA SER A 68 -22.16 5.52 9.59
C SER A 68 -21.57 4.83 8.35
N LEU A 69 -22.24 4.91 7.20
CA LEU A 69 -21.75 4.31 5.97
C LEU A 69 -20.45 4.97 5.49
N GLN A 70 -20.38 6.30 5.52
CA GLN A 70 -19.19 7.03 5.06
C GLN A 70 -17.98 6.75 5.94
N VAL A 71 -18.17 6.70 7.27
CA VAL A 71 -17.10 6.35 8.20
C VAL A 71 -16.62 4.91 7.95
N ALA A 72 -17.56 3.98 7.73
CA ALA A 72 -17.21 2.60 7.41
C ALA A 72 -16.38 2.51 6.12
N LEU A 73 -16.74 3.28 5.10
CA LEU A 73 -15.98 3.33 3.84
C LEU A 73 -14.58 3.89 4.03
N VAL A 74 -14.42 4.94 4.85
CA VAL A 74 -13.10 5.46 5.19
C VAL A 74 -12.22 4.35 5.77
N GLY A 75 -12.77 3.58 6.72
CA GLY A 75 -12.05 2.46 7.33
C GLY A 75 -11.66 1.39 6.32
N GLN A 76 -12.58 1.00 5.45
CA GLN A 76 -12.32 -0.03 4.43
C GLN A 76 -11.25 0.41 3.44
N TYR A 77 -11.32 1.63 2.95
CA TYR A 77 -10.32 2.16 2.02
C TYR A 77 -8.96 2.31 2.71
N ALA A 78 -8.94 2.69 3.98
CA ALA A 78 -7.68 2.79 4.74
C ALA A 78 -7.03 1.41 4.92
N GLU A 79 -7.81 0.38 5.20
CA GLU A 79 -7.30 -0.99 5.30
C GLU A 79 -6.75 -1.46 3.96
N ALA A 80 -7.46 -1.17 2.86
CA ALA A 80 -6.98 -1.49 1.51
C ALA A 80 -5.68 -0.72 1.20
N ALA A 81 -5.61 0.56 1.58
CA ALA A 81 -4.39 1.37 1.40
C ALA A 81 -3.22 0.79 2.20
N ALA A 82 -3.46 0.29 3.40
CA ALA A 82 -2.42 -0.34 4.21
C ALA A 82 -1.84 -1.57 3.50
N CYS A 83 -2.70 -2.40 2.89
CA CYS A 83 -2.25 -3.56 2.12
C CYS A 83 -1.40 -3.13 0.92
N GLU A 84 -1.82 -2.10 0.19
CA GLU A 84 -1.07 -1.59 -0.97
C GLU A 84 0.27 -0.98 -0.54
N ALA A 85 0.30 -0.27 0.59
CA ALA A 85 1.55 0.29 1.12
C ALA A 85 2.54 -0.81 1.50
N ILE A 86 2.06 -1.92 2.05
CA ILE A 86 2.90 -3.09 2.37
C ILE A 86 3.49 -3.67 1.08
N GLN A 87 2.72 -3.74 -0.01
CA GLN A 87 3.21 -4.22 -1.30
C GLN A 87 4.28 -3.29 -1.87
N VAL A 88 4.10 -1.97 -1.79
CA VAL A 88 5.12 -1.01 -2.21
C VAL A 88 6.42 -1.25 -1.44
N ALA A 89 6.33 -1.37 -0.11
CA ALA A 89 7.50 -1.60 0.74
C ALA A 89 8.20 -2.92 0.43
N ALA A 90 7.44 -3.99 0.17
CA ALA A 90 7.99 -5.29 -0.19
C ALA A 90 8.75 -5.22 -1.52
N MET A 91 8.18 -4.53 -2.52
CA MET A 91 8.84 -4.39 -3.83
C MET A 91 10.09 -3.52 -3.75
N ALA A 92 10.10 -2.50 -2.88
CA ALA A 92 11.29 -1.70 -2.63
C ALA A 92 12.42 -2.55 -2.02
N ARG A 93 12.10 -3.44 -1.09
CA ARG A 93 13.09 -4.37 -0.52
C ARG A 93 13.59 -5.37 -1.57
N LYS A 94 12.71 -5.85 -2.42
CA LYS A 94 13.10 -6.74 -3.54
C LYS A 94 14.10 -6.05 -4.46
N TYR A 95 13.88 -4.77 -4.74
CA TYR A 95 14.79 -3.95 -5.53
C TYR A 95 16.14 -3.80 -4.84
N ILE A 96 16.16 -3.53 -3.54
CA ILE A 96 17.40 -3.42 -2.76
C ILE A 96 18.17 -4.75 -2.81
N ASP A 97 17.49 -5.89 -2.65
CA ASP A 97 18.09 -7.21 -2.74
C ASP A 97 18.73 -7.43 -4.13
N MET A 98 18.09 -6.97 -5.19
CA MET A 98 18.65 -7.01 -6.53
C MET A 98 19.95 -6.22 -6.62
N LEU A 99 19.98 -5.00 -6.08
CA LEU A 99 21.18 -4.16 -6.09
C LEU A 99 22.33 -4.82 -5.32
N GLU A 100 22.05 -5.44 -4.19
CA GLU A 100 23.05 -6.14 -3.39
C GLU A 100 23.65 -7.31 -4.18
N ARG A 101 22.84 -8.07 -4.90
CA ARG A 101 23.33 -9.16 -5.76
C ARG A 101 24.16 -8.64 -6.93
N MET A 102 23.80 -7.51 -7.50
CA MET A 102 24.54 -6.90 -8.62
C MET A 102 25.94 -6.45 -8.20
N ASN A 103 26.13 -6.17 -6.90
CA ASN A 103 27.41 -5.72 -6.36
C ASN A 103 28.29 -6.87 -5.85
N GLU A 104 27.82 -8.10 -5.94
CA GLU A 104 28.63 -9.28 -5.62
C GLU A 104 29.54 -9.64 -6.81
#